data_86a44de9ac87f5b8feba5f6e926608eb
#
_entry.id   86a44de9ac87f5b8feba5f6e926608eb
#
_cell.length_a   1.000
_cell.length_b   1.000
_cell.length_c   1.000
_cell.angle_alpha   90.00
_cell.angle_beta   90.00
_cell.angle_gamma   90.00
#
_symmetry.space_group_name_H-M   'P 1'
#
loop_
_entity.id
_entity.type
_entity.pdbx_description
1 polymer ?
#
loop_
_entity_poly.entity_id
_entity_poly.type
_entity_poly.pdbx_seq_one_letter_code
_entity_poly.pdbx_strand_id
1 'polypeptide(L)'
;MIKELEQDNLTQLVSENDTVVVQYSASWCGNCRIIKPKFKKLATENESMTFVMADAEKFPESRKLATVDNLPTFAVFKNGAFVNQVQTNKFEALKDLIDEVTSN
;
A
#
# COMPACT_ATOMS: atom_id res chain seq x y z
N MET A 1 11.33 2.21 3.99
CA MET A 1 11.61 2.68 2.61
C MET A 1 10.30 2.88 1.87
N ILE A 2 10.21 3.92 1.08
CA ILE A 2 9.03 4.17 0.26
C ILE A 2 9.42 4.21 -1.22
N LYS A 3 8.60 3.58 -2.06
CA LYS A 3 8.80 3.53 -3.51
C LYS A 3 7.52 3.94 -4.21
N GLU A 4 7.67 4.64 -5.33
CA GLU A 4 6.55 4.91 -6.23
C GLU A 4 6.66 3.92 -7.39
N LEU A 5 5.59 3.17 -7.64
CA LEU A 5 5.58 2.16 -8.69
C LEU A 5 5.62 2.85 -10.06
N GLU A 6 6.62 2.52 -10.86
CA GLU A 6 6.81 3.13 -12.19
C GLU A 6 6.40 2.22 -13.33
N GLN A 7 6.22 0.93 -13.06
CA GLN A 7 5.79 -0.07 -14.03
C GLN A 7 4.73 -0.96 -13.39
N ASP A 8 3.96 -1.66 -14.21
CA ASP A 8 2.90 -2.55 -13.74
C ASP A 8 3.49 -3.90 -13.30
N ASN A 9 4.35 -3.85 -12.26
CA ASN A 9 5.12 -5.00 -11.82
C ASN A 9 5.10 -5.19 -10.29
N LEU A 10 3.99 -4.85 -9.64
CA LEU A 10 3.88 -5.01 -8.20
C LEU A 10 4.07 -6.47 -7.75
N THR A 11 3.64 -7.43 -8.57
CA THR A 11 3.85 -8.84 -8.28
C THR A 11 5.31 -9.16 -8.02
N GLN A 12 6.20 -8.65 -8.88
CA GLN A 12 7.64 -8.86 -8.71
C GLN A 12 8.14 -8.22 -7.43
N LEU A 13 7.74 -6.98 -7.19
CA LEU A 13 8.18 -6.23 -6.01
C LEU A 13 7.75 -6.92 -4.72
N VAL A 14 6.51 -7.42 -4.69
CA VAL A 14 5.97 -8.14 -3.54
C VAL A 14 6.74 -9.44 -3.30
N SER A 15 7.14 -10.14 -4.37
CA SER A 15 7.89 -11.40 -4.24
C SER A 15 9.32 -11.20 -3.74
N GLU A 16 9.89 -10.01 -3.93
CA GLU A 16 11.27 -9.70 -3.59
C GLU A 16 11.44 -9.08 -2.19
N ASN A 17 10.35 -8.80 -1.50
CA ASN A 17 10.38 -8.14 -0.19
C ASN A 17 9.51 -8.88 0.81
N ASP A 18 9.95 -8.93 2.07
CA ASP A 18 9.26 -9.69 3.12
C ASP A 18 7.88 -9.12 3.44
N THR A 19 7.80 -7.83 3.68
CA THR A 19 6.54 -7.15 3.99
C THR A 19 6.41 -5.91 3.11
N VAL A 20 5.31 -5.84 2.39
CA VAL A 20 5.03 -4.72 1.47
C VAL A 20 3.67 -4.12 1.83
N VAL A 21 3.65 -2.81 2.04
CA VAL A 21 2.43 -2.06 2.30
C VAL A 21 2.19 -1.17 1.09
N VAL A 22 1.04 -1.31 0.45
CA VAL A 22 0.72 -0.60 -0.79
C VAL A 22 -0.41 0.40 -0.56
N GLN A 23 -0.19 1.64 -0.99
CA GLN A 23 -1.28 2.60 -1.13
C GLN A 23 -1.68 2.64 -2.60
N TYR A 24 -2.90 2.15 -2.89
CA TYR A 24 -3.49 2.30 -4.22
C TYR A 24 -4.15 3.68 -4.30
N SER A 25 -3.78 4.45 -5.31
CA SER A 25 -4.25 5.82 -5.48
C SER A 25 -4.53 6.12 -6.96
N ALA A 26 -4.96 7.35 -7.21
CA ALA A 26 -5.09 7.90 -8.56
C ALA A 26 -4.82 9.39 -8.49
N SER A 27 -4.46 9.98 -9.61
CA SER A 27 -4.11 11.40 -9.68
C SER A 27 -5.26 12.33 -9.27
N TRP A 28 -6.51 11.90 -9.50
CA TRP A 28 -7.70 12.69 -9.19
C TRP A 28 -8.19 12.52 -7.75
N CYS A 29 -7.60 11.62 -6.99
CA CYS A 29 -8.11 11.24 -5.67
C CYS A 29 -7.62 12.21 -4.58
N GLY A 30 -8.51 13.07 -4.10
CA GLY A 30 -8.20 14.03 -3.03
C GLY A 30 -7.85 13.35 -1.71
N ASN A 31 -8.60 12.32 -1.33
CA ASN A 31 -8.35 11.57 -0.10
C ASN A 31 -6.97 10.87 -0.12
N CYS A 32 -6.57 10.38 -1.28
CA CYS A 32 -5.24 9.79 -1.46
C CYS A 32 -4.15 10.81 -1.18
N ARG A 33 -4.34 12.02 -1.68
CA ARG A 33 -3.39 13.12 -1.51
C ARG A 33 -3.27 13.54 -0.05
N ILE A 34 -4.40 13.58 0.65
CA ILE A 34 -4.45 13.98 2.07
C ILE A 34 -3.71 12.98 2.95
N ILE A 35 -3.89 11.69 2.71
CA ILE A 35 -3.27 10.65 3.55
C ILE A 35 -1.82 10.33 3.17
N LYS A 36 -1.37 10.75 1.99
CA LYS A 36 -0.03 10.46 1.49
C LYS A 36 1.10 10.84 2.46
N PRO A 37 1.09 12.04 3.06
CA PRO A 37 2.15 12.40 4.02
C PRO A 37 2.20 11.47 5.23
N LYS A 38 1.04 11.00 5.68
CA LYS A 38 0.96 10.08 6.82
C LYS A 38 1.45 8.68 6.46
N PHE A 39 1.18 8.25 5.24
CA PHE A 39 1.72 7.00 4.71
C PHE A 39 3.25 7.06 4.64
N LYS A 40 3.80 8.17 4.17
CA LYS A 40 5.24 8.39 4.13
C LYS A 40 5.86 8.38 5.52
N LYS A 41 5.18 8.97 6.50
CA LYS A 41 5.64 8.97 7.88
C LYS A 41 5.72 7.55 8.43
N LEU A 42 4.71 6.73 8.17
CA LEU A 42 4.72 5.33 8.58
C LEU A 42 5.86 4.55 7.93
N ALA A 43 6.17 4.87 6.68
CA ALA A 43 7.32 4.26 6.00
C ALA A 43 8.62 4.58 6.71
N THR A 44 8.78 5.81 7.16
CA THR A 44 9.96 6.24 7.92
C THR A 44 10.07 5.52 9.27
N GLU A 45 8.94 5.29 9.91
CA GLU A 45 8.89 4.64 11.23
C GLU A 45 8.99 3.12 11.15
N ASN A 46 8.88 2.53 9.96
CA ASN A 46 8.88 1.09 9.74
C ASN A 46 9.84 0.72 8.62
N GLU A 47 11.12 1.01 8.82
CA GLU A 47 12.14 0.87 7.78
C GLU A 47 12.38 -0.57 7.32
N SER A 48 12.01 -1.55 8.15
CA SER A 48 12.13 -2.97 7.77
C SER A 48 11.08 -3.40 6.74
N MET A 49 10.05 -2.58 6.54
CA MET A 49 9.00 -2.86 5.57
C MET A 49 9.16 -1.97 4.34
N THR A 50 8.66 -2.46 3.20
CA THR A 50 8.67 -1.71 1.94
C THR A 50 7.28 -1.09 1.74
N PHE A 51 7.25 0.23 1.63
CA PHE A 51 6.01 0.98 1.38
C PHE A 51 5.99 1.38 -0.09
N VAL A 52 4.87 1.15 -0.76
CA VAL A 52 4.73 1.37 -2.21
C VAL A 52 3.50 2.21 -2.48
N MET A 53 3.64 3.18 -3.36
CA MET A 53 2.52 3.92 -3.91
C MET A 53 2.27 3.43 -5.32
N ALA A 54 1.05 2.97 -5.60
CA ALA A 54 0.67 2.43 -6.90
C ALA A 54 -0.55 3.16 -7.45
N ASP A 55 -0.43 3.67 -8.67
CA ASP A 55 -1.55 4.26 -9.36
C ASP A 55 -2.44 3.12 -9.87
N ALA A 56 -3.64 3.02 -9.30
CA ALA A 56 -4.56 1.91 -9.58
C ALA A 56 -5.13 1.97 -10.99
N GLU A 57 -5.17 3.15 -11.60
CA GLU A 57 -5.68 3.30 -12.97
C GLU A 57 -4.58 3.05 -13.99
N LYS A 58 -3.36 3.45 -13.67
CA LYS A 58 -2.23 3.29 -14.57
C LYS A 58 -1.70 1.86 -14.61
N PHE A 59 -1.86 1.12 -13.50
CA PHE A 59 -1.30 -0.22 -13.34
C PHE A 59 -2.38 -1.26 -13.03
N PRO A 60 -3.15 -1.70 -14.06
CA PRO A 60 -4.29 -2.59 -13.84
C PRO A 60 -3.92 -3.98 -13.30
N GLU A 61 -2.76 -4.53 -13.67
CA GLU A 61 -2.35 -5.84 -13.15
C GLU A 61 -1.96 -5.75 -11.68
N SER A 62 -1.27 -4.69 -11.31
CA SER A 62 -0.90 -4.43 -9.92
C SER A 62 -2.13 -4.19 -9.06
N ARG A 63 -3.15 -3.54 -9.61
CA ARG A 63 -4.43 -3.31 -8.93
C ARG A 63 -5.12 -4.62 -8.58
N LYS A 64 -5.02 -5.63 -9.43
CA LYS A 64 -5.69 -6.92 -9.24
C LYS A 64 -5.14 -7.74 -8.08
N LEU A 65 -4.00 -7.39 -7.52
CA LEU A 65 -3.43 -8.10 -6.38
C LEU A 65 -4.24 -7.89 -5.09
N ALA A 66 -5.12 -6.89 -5.07
CA ALA A 66 -6.04 -6.63 -3.97
C ALA A 66 -7.41 -6.33 -4.55
N THR A 67 -8.41 -6.12 -3.68
CA THR A 67 -9.75 -5.74 -4.13
C THR A 67 -9.89 -4.22 -4.02
N VAL A 68 -9.58 -3.52 -5.09
CA VAL A 68 -9.54 -2.06 -5.08
C VAL A 68 -10.78 -1.48 -5.74
N ASP A 69 -11.83 -1.29 -4.94
CA ASP A 69 -13.10 -0.73 -5.41
C ASP A 69 -13.16 0.78 -5.22
N ASN A 70 -12.54 1.29 -4.17
CA ASN A 70 -12.48 2.72 -3.85
C ASN A 70 -11.06 3.11 -3.49
N LEU A 71 -10.77 4.41 -3.53
CA LEU A 71 -9.43 4.94 -3.24
C LEU A 71 -9.49 5.93 -2.08
N PRO A 72 -8.47 5.97 -1.24
CA PRO A 72 -7.32 5.07 -1.26
C PRO A 72 -7.64 3.70 -0.66
N THR A 73 -7.03 2.66 -1.18
CA THR A 73 -7.03 1.33 -0.58
C THR A 73 -5.60 0.99 -0.20
N PHE A 74 -5.44 0.48 1.02
CA PHE A 74 -4.14 0.04 1.52
C PHE A 74 -4.15 -1.47 1.63
N ALA A 75 -3.14 -2.13 1.10
CA ALA A 75 -3.01 -3.58 1.13
C ALA A 75 -1.66 -3.97 1.69
N VAL A 76 -1.62 -5.06 2.44
CA VAL A 76 -0.38 -5.60 3.01
C VAL A 76 -0.13 -6.99 2.46
N PHE A 77 1.11 -7.20 2.03
CA PHE A 77 1.59 -8.48 1.50
C PHE A 77 2.77 -8.93 2.36
N LYS A 78 2.81 -10.23 2.69
CA LYS A 78 3.93 -10.83 3.42
C LYS A 78 4.39 -12.07 2.70
N ASN A 79 5.70 -12.15 2.47
CA ASN A 79 6.33 -13.29 1.80
C ASN A 79 5.66 -13.62 0.46
N GLY A 80 5.31 -12.58 -0.28
CA GLY A 80 4.69 -12.69 -1.60
C GLY A 80 3.19 -12.91 -1.60
N ALA A 81 2.54 -13.00 -0.44
CA ALA A 81 1.11 -13.32 -0.34
C ALA A 81 0.32 -12.14 0.23
N PHE A 82 -0.86 -11.91 -0.32
CA PHE A 82 -1.81 -10.92 0.24
C PHE A 82 -2.24 -11.35 1.64
N VAL A 83 -2.22 -10.41 2.58
CA VAL A 83 -2.62 -10.66 3.97
C VAL A 83 -3.94 -9.99 4.30
N ASN A 84 -4.05 -8.68 4.09
CA ASN A 84 -5.26 -7.93 4.42
C ASN A 84 -5.22 -6.57 3.74
N GLN A 85 -6.36 -5.88 3.74
CA GLN A 85 -6.48 -4.55 3.18
C GLN A 85 -7.51 -3.72 3.94
N VAL A 86 -7.45 -2.40 3.78
CA VAL A 86 -8.46 -1.49 4.28
C VAL A 86 -8.63 -0.34 3.27
N GLN A 87 -9.89 0.06 3.05
CA GLN A 87 -10.19 1.24 2.26
C GLN A 87 -10.55 2.35 3.27
N THR A 88 -9.71 3.38 3.35
CA THR A 88 -9.90 4.44 4.34
C THR A 88 -9.11 5.69 3.99
N ASN A 89 -9.59 6.84 4.47
CA ASN A 89 -8.83 8.09 4.46
C ASN A 89 -8.37 8.47 5.87
N LYS A 90 -8.47 7.54 6.83
CA LYS A 90 -8.14 7.80 8.23
C LYS A 90 -6.82 7.13 8.60
N PHE A 91 -5.92 7.92 9.16
CA PHE A 91 -4.62 7.43 9.59
C PHE A 91 -4.72 6.27 10.58
N GLU A 92 -5.65 6.35 11.54
CA GLU A 92 -5.78 5.33 12.57
C GLU A 92 -6.13 3.95 12.00
N ALA A 93 -7.01 3.91 11.00
CA ALA A 93 -7.37 2.66 10.34
C ALA A 93 -6.19 2.06 9.58
N LEU A 94 -5.39 2.90 8.92
CA LEU A 94 -4.16 2.47 8.25
C LEU A 94 -3.15 1.94 9.25
N LYS A 95 -2.95 2.66 10.35
CA LYS A 95 -2.02 2.24 11.40
C LYS A 95 -2.45 0.90 12.00
N ASP A 96 -3.74 0.74 12.26
CA ASP A 96 -4.28 -0.50 12.81
C ASP A 96 -4.03 -1.68 11.88
N LEU A 97 -4.18 -1.49 10.57
CA LEU A 97 -3.90 -2.53 9.60
C LEU A 97 -2.42 -2.96 9.68
N ILE A 98 -1.51 -2.00 9.73
CA ILE A 98 -0.07 -2.29 9.80
C ILE A 98 0.25 -2.99 11.12
N ASP A 99 -0.29 -2.52 12.23
CA ASP A 99 -0.07 -3.13 13.55
C ASP A 99 -0.58 -4.56 13.59
N GLU A 100 -1.75 -4.82 13.01
CA GLU A 100 -2.34 -6.15 12.93
C GLU A 100 -1.43 -7.15 12.21
N VAL A 101 -0.88 -6.75 11.06
CA VAL A 101 -0.07 -7.67 10.25
C VAL A 101 1.35 -7.80 10.76
N THR A 102 1.82 -6.88 11.61
CA THR A 102 3.19 -6.89 12.14
C THR A 102 3.29 -7.45 13.56
N SER A 103 2.18 -7.60 14.26
CA SER A 103 2.18 -8.09 15.63
C SER A 103 2.28 -9.62 15.75
N ASN A 104 2.29 -10.32 14.62
CA ASN A 104 2.39 -11.78 14.60
C ASN A 104 3.76 -12.26 14.20
#